data_a0b7bd2a2a8a5306fcbc29938a325b54
#
_entry.id   a0b7bd2a2a8a5306fcbc29938a325b54
#
_cell.length_a   1.000
_cell.length_b   1.000
_cell.length_c   1.000
_cell.angle_alpha   90.00
_cell.angle_beta   90.00
_cell.angle_gamma   90.00
#
_symmetry.space_group_name_H-M   'P 1'
#
loop_
_entity.id
_entity.type
_entity.pdbx_description
1 polymer ?
#
loop_
_entity_poly.entity_id
_entity_poly.type
_entity_poly.pdbx_seq_one_letter_code
_entity_poly.pdbx_strand_id
1 'polypeptide(L)'
;MEAKAKIEKISGMEKLQEGAKEFMKLIYSMKDEIKDPDKTIIFISGMVGFSCQAALMEKKQSYNLVKLTNGKHYIFGDALNYYLIESKTSFYNILMGQYITKLPGAEPIQIKPILTRVASSIGFDTYLIGNKFNPEKVFDFELYRSTWKKFYDTMIKYCSNSDEWPILFSISLTLFLELIALFFGRNGYDELVNNAFENAVYVSKISQI
;
A
#
# COMPACT_ATOMS: atom_id res chain seq x y z
N MET A 1 -34.58 -2.37 -3.36
CA MET A 1 -33.37 -1.52 -3.58
C MET A 1 -32.14 -2.06 -2.88
N GLU A 2 -32.21 -2.48 -1.63
CA GLU A 2 -31.02 -3.00 -0.87
C GLU A 2 -30.38 -4.27 -1.47
N ALA A 3 -31.15 -5.23 -1.98
CA ALA A 3 -30.62 -6.44 -2.59
C ALA A 3 -29.83 -6.15 -3.88
N LYS A 4 -30.30 -5.20 -4.69
CA LYS A 4 -29.60 -4.80 -5.93
C LYS A 4 -28.28 -4.07 -5.62
N ALA A 5 -28.27 -3.18 -4.62
CA ALA A 5 -27.06 -2.51 -4.15
C ALA A 5 -26.05 -3.50 -3.53
N LYS A 6 -26.54 -4.57 -2.88
CA LYS A 6 -25.70 -5.63 -2.32
C LYS A 6 -25.07 -6.51 -3.42
N ILE A 7 -25.82 -6.81 -4.48
CA ILE A 7 -25.32 -7.57 -5.64
C ILE A 7 -24.29 -6.76 -6.42
N GLU A 8 -24.53 -5.46 -6.66
CA GLU A 8 -23.56 -4.57 -7.32
C GLU A 8 -22.28 -4.41 -6.51
N LYS A 9 -22.37 -4.36 -5.18
CA LYS A 9 -21.22 -4.27 -4.28
C LYS A 9 -20.38 -5.56 -4.25
N ILE A 10 -21.02 -6.73 -4.31
CA ILE A 10 -20.32 -8.02 -4.41
C ILE A 10 -19.61 -8.11 -5.77
N SER A 11 -20.25 -7.73 -6.87
CA SER A 11 -19.61 -7.73 -8.19
C SER A 11 -18.43 -6.77 -8.28
N GLY A 12 -18.45 -5.63 -7.58
CA GLY A 12 -17.34 -4.70 -7.50
C GLY A 12 -16.11 -5.29 -6.79
N MET A 13 -16.32 -5.95 -5.65
CA MET A 13 -15.23 -6.58 -4.91
C MET A 13 -14.59 -7.76 -5.67
N GLU A 14 -15.40 -8.57 -6.34
CA GLU A 14 -14.89 -9.65 -7.19
C GLU A 14 -14.01 -9.12 -8.33
N LYS A 15 -14.41 -8.02 -8.97
CA LYS A 15 -13.58 -7.35 -9.98
C LYS A 15 -12.23 -6.90 -9.42
N LEU A 16 -12.22 -6.29 -8.24
CA LEU A 16 -10.98 -5.86 -7.59
C LEU A 16 -10.08 -7.03 -7.23
N GLN A 17 -10.64 -8.16 -6.80
CA GLN A 17 -9.89 -9.39 -6.55
C GLN A 17 -9.26 -9.94 -7.83
N GLU A 18 -9.98 -9.94 -8.95
CA GLU A 18 -9.41 -10.35 -10.24
C GLU A 18 -8.31 -9.39 -10.69
N GLY A 19 -8.52 -8.07 -10.55
CA GLY A 19 -7.47 -7.07 -10.83
C GLY A 19 -6.23 -7.27 -9.96
N ALA A 20 -6.41 -7.59 -8.68
CA ALA A 20 -5.31 -7.90 -7.77
C ALA A 20 -4.53 -9.14 -8.20
N LYS A 21 -5.19 -10.19 -8.68
CA LYS A 21 -4.53 -11.38 -9.24
C LYS A 21 -3.72 -11.06 -10.50
N GLU A 22 -4.25 -10.19 -11.38
CA GLU A 22 -3.50 -9.73 -12.56
C GLU A 22 -2.26 -8.91 -12.15
N PHE A 23 -2.39 -8.05 -11.14
CA PHE A 23 -1.23 -7.35 -10.59
C PHE A 23 -0.19 -8.32 -10.03
N MET A 24 -0.61 -9.35 -9.31
CA MET A 24 0.31 -10.37 -8.80
C MET A 24 1.06 -11.11 -9.93
N LYS A 25 0.41 -11.38 -11.06
CA LYS A 25 1.10 -11.96 -12.25
C LYS A 25 2.20 -11.02 -12.76
N LEU A 26 1.94 -9.70 -12.80
CA LEU A 26 2.94 -8.71 -13.16
C LEU A 26 4.12 -8.75 -12.18
N ILE A 27 3.85 -8.76 -10.86
CA ILE A 27 4.90 -8.86 -9.83
C ILE A 27 5.76 -10.11 -10.02
N TYR A 28 5.15 -11.27 -10.26
CA TYR A 28 5.91 -12.50 -10.52
C TYR A 28 6.75 -12.44 -11.80
N SER A 29 6.35 -11.64 -12.80
CA SER A 29 7.17 -11.43 -14.00
C SER A 29 8.39 -10.54 -13.75
N MET A 30 8.38 -9.74 -12.67
CA MET A 30 9.45 -8.82 -12.25
C MET A 30 10.44 -9.46 -11.27
N LYS A 31 10.46 -10.78 -11.16
CA LYS A 31 11.26 -11.53 -10.16
C LYS A 31 12.76 -11.22 -10.16
N ASP A 32 13.32 -10.74 -11.27
CA ASP A 32 14.73 -10.32 -11.30
C ASP A 32 14.98 -8.99 -10.59
N GLU A 33 13.97 -8.12 -10.52
CA GLU A 33 14.00 -6.83 -9.84
C GLU A 33 13.58 -6.97 -8.37
N ILE A 34 12.68 -7.96 -8.06
CA ILE A 34 12.07 -8.18 -6.74
C ILE A 34 12.35 -9.64 -6.33
N LYS A 35 13.58 -9.90 -5.80
CA LYS A 35 14.13 -11.26 -5.67
C LYS A 35 13.69 -12.05 -4.44
N ASP A 36 13.25 -11.38 -3.39
CA ASP A 36 12.92 -12.03 -2.13
C ASP A 36 11.56 -11.58 -1.58
N PRO A 37 10.93 -12.37 -0.69
CA PRO A 37 9.62 -12.05 -0.13
C PRO A 37 9.57 -10.69 0.58
N ASP A 38 10.61 -10.33 1.32
CA ASP A 38 10.66 -9.06 2.07
C ASP A 38 10.62 -7.88 1.10
N LYS A 39 11.43 -7.93 0.02
CA LYS A 39 11.41 -6.89 -1.01
C LYS A 39 10.07 -6.85 -1.75
N THR A 40 9.47 -8.00 -2.02
CA THR A 40 8.14 -8.06 -2.64
C THR A 40 7.09 -7.36 -1.77
N ILE A 41 7.10 -7.59 -0.45
CA ILE A 41 6.20 -6.91 0.48
C ILE A 41 6.43 -5.40 0.46
N ILE A 42 7.68 -4.97 0.56
CA ILE A 42 8.06 -3.55 0.52
C ILE A 42 7.63 -2.93 -0.81
N PHE A 43 7.79 -3.63 -1.93
CA PHE A 43 7.34 -3.13 -3.22
C PHE A 43 5.82 -3.00 -3.31
N ILE A 44 5.06 -4.06 -3.00
CA ILE A 44 3.60 -4.03 -3.09
C ILE A 44 3.01 -3.00 -2.11
N SER A 45 3.50 -2.94 -0.88
CA SER A 45 3.06 -1.93 0.09
C SER A 45 3.41 -0.50 -0.33
N GLY A 46 4.57 -0.31 -0.99
CA GLY A 46 4.91 0.95 -1.62
C GLY A 46 3.94 1.33 -2.74
N MET A 47 3.51 0.36 -3.58
CA MET A 47 2.45 0.58 -4.58
C MET A 47 1.11 0.98 -3.94
N VAL A 48 0.77 0.48 -2.75
CA VAL A 48 -0.40 0.97 -1.99
C VAL A 48 -0.23 2.46 -1.68
N GLY A 49 0.90 2.86 -1.08
CA GLY A 49 1.17 4.27 -0.77
C GLY A 49 1.17 5.17 -2.01
N PHE A 50 1.78 4.70 -3.10
CA PHE A 50 1.79 5.37 -4.40
C PHE A 50 0.37 5.55 -4.95
N SER A 51 -0.46 4.52 -4.90
CA SER A 51 -1.85 4.58 -5.40
C SER A 51 -2.74 5.52 -4.57
N CYS A 52 -2.47 5.69 -3.27
CA CYS A 52 -3.15 6.69 -2.45
C CYS A 52 -2.88 8.11 -2.94
N GLN A 53 -1.62 8.42 -3.29
CA GLN A 53 -1.29 9.72 -3.90
C GLN A 53 -1.94 9.89 -5.28
N ALA A 54 -1.87 8.88 -6.13
CA ALA A 54 -2.44 8.92 -7.46
C ALA A 54 -3.95 9.17 -7.41
N ALA A 55 -4.68 8.50 -6.51
CA ALA A 55 -6.11 8.70 -6.29
C ALA A 55 -6.43 10.13 -5.80
N LEU A 56 -5.62 10.65 -4.87
CA LEU A 56 -5.75 12.01 -4.36
C LEU A 56 -5.56 13.05 -5.47
N MET A 57 -4.56 12.87 -6.33
CA MET A 57 -4.26 13.77 -7.44
C MET A 57 -5.36 13.72 -8.52
N GLU A 58 -5.82 12.52 -8.88
CA GLU A 58 -6.89 12.34 -9.86
C GLU A 58 -8.18 13.06 -9.42
N LYS A 59 -8.50 13.01 -8.14
CA LYS A 59 -9.65 13.69 -7.56
C LYS A 59 -9.43 15.17 -7.28
N LYS A 60 -8.22 15.69 -7.51
CA LYS A 60 -7.86 17.09 -7.21
C LYS A 60 -8.17 17.48 -5.74
N GLN A 61 -8.00 16.54 -4.83
CA GLN A 61 -8.17 16.80 -3.41
C GLN A 61 -7.04 17.67 -2.88
N SER A 62 -7.33 18.48 -1.85
CA SER A 62 -6.34 19.36 -1.24
C SER A 62 -5.30 18.57 -0.44
N TYR A 63 -4.05 18.98 -0.54
CA TYR A 63 -2.93 18.48 0.25
C TYR A 63 -1.91 19.57 0.50
N ASN A 64 -1.07 19.40 1.49
CA ASN A 64 0.06 20.27 1.77
C ASN A 64 1.33 19.68 1.16
N LEU A 65 2.00 20.45 0.31
CA LEU A 65 3.30 20.09 -0.24
C LEU A 65 4.40 20.76 0.59
N VAL A 66 5.25 19.96 1.18
CA VAL A 66 6.39 20.43 1.98
C VAL A 66 7.67 20.14 1.21
N LYS A 67 8.42 21.18 0.89
CA LYS A 67 9.75 21.08 0.27
C LYS A 67 10.81 21.16 1.35
N LEU A 68 11.68 20.18 1.41
CA LEU A 68 12.82 20.15 2.30
C LEU A 68 14.06 20.80 1.67
N THR A 69 15.04 21.14 2.51
CA THR A 69 16.31 21.74 2.08
C THR A 69 17.13 20.85 1.16
N ASN A 70 16.93 19.53 1.22
CA ASN A 70 17.57 18.55 0.31
C ASN A 70 16.89 18.49 -1.08
N GLY A 71 15.90 19.35 -1.36
CA GLY A 71 15.19 19.41 -2.63
C GLY A 71 14.03 18.40 -2.77
N LYS A 72 13.86 17.48 -1.84
CA LYS A 72 12.75 16.50 -1.86
C LYS A 72 11.44 17.16 -1.45
N HIS A 73 10.35 16.69 -2.02
CA HIS A 73 9.00 17.16 -1.72
C HIS A 73 8.20 16.04 -1.06
N TYR A 74 7.38 16.44 -0.07
CA TYR A 74 6.52 15.50 0.67
C TYR A 74 5.10 16.02 0.73
N ILE A 75 4.16 15.09 0.71
CA ILE A 75 2.71 15.35 0.71
C ILE A 75 2.13 15.01 2.07
N PHE A 76 1.37 15.94 2.63
CA PHE A 76 0.61 15.76 3.87
C PHE A 76 -0.84 16.20 3.65
N GLY A 77 -1.76 15.57 4.36
CA GLY A 77 -3.17 15.98 4.35
C GLY A 77 -4.08 14.86 4.80
N ASP A 78 -5.25 15.22 5.30
CA ASP A 78 -6.28 14.30 5.78
C ASP A 78 -6.80 13.40 4.66
N ALA A 79 -6.80 13.91 3.43
CA ALA A 79 -7.22 13.12 2.27
C ALA A 79 -6.37 11.85 2.04
N LEU A 80 -5.06 11.87 2.40
CA LEU A 80 -4.23 10.66 2.39
C LEU A 80 -4.64 9.70 3.52
N ASN A 81 -4.96 10.24 4.70
CA ASN A 81 -5.37 9.43 5.84
C ASN A 81 -6.68 8.69 5.55
N TYR A 82 -7.56 9.29 4.75
CA TYR A 82 -8.79 8.62 4.30
C TYR A 82 -8.49 7.27 3.63
N TYR A 83 -7.56 7.23 2.67
CA TYR A 83 -7.19 5.99 1.97
C TYR A 83 -6.36 5.04 2.83
N LEU A 84 -5.49 5.58 3.68
CA LEU A 84 -4.59 4.77 4.48
C LEU A 84 -5.26 4.17 5.71
N ILE A 85 -6.20 4.90 6.37
CA ILE A 85 -6.62 4.59 7.74
C ILE A 85 -8.13 4.72 7.95
N GLU A 86 -8.78 5.80 7.48
CA GLU A 86 -10.11 6.21 7.99
C GLU A 86 -11.27 5.53 7.27
N SER A 87 -11.14 5.30 5.96
CA SER A 87 -12.19 4.63 5.18
C SER A 87 -12.41 3.21 5.66
N LYS A 88 -13.66 2.72 5.58
CA LYS A 88 -13.98 1.31 5.83
C LYS A 88 -13.20 0.35 4.92
N THR A 89 -12.80 0.81 3.75
CA THR A 89 -11.98 0.10 2.76
C THR A 89 -10.57 0.67 2.70
N SER A 90 -10.10 1.34 3.74
CA SER A 90 -8.74 1.83 3.84
C SER A 90 -7.74 0.68 3.86
N PHE A 91 -6.51 0.99 3.50
CA PHE A 91 -5.42 0.01 3.57
C PHE A 91 -5.31 -0.64 4.94
N TYR A 92 -5.35 0.15 6.02
CA TYR A 92 -5.32 -0.37 7.38
C TYR A 92 -6.43 -1.40 7.65
N ASN A 93 -7.67 -1.09 7.29
CA ASN A 93 -8.80 -1.97 7.57
C ASN A 93 -8.75 -3.27 6.74
N ILE A 94 -8.30 -3.20 5.48
CA ILE A 94 -8.10 -4.41 4.64
C ILE A 94 -6.98 -5.27 5.23
N LEU A 95 -5.84 -4.66 5.55
CA LEU A 95 -4.68 -5.35 6.11
C LEU A 95 -5.02 -5.98 7.48
N MET A 96 -5.71 -5.25 8.37
CA MET A 96 -6.11 -5.76 9.68
C MET A 96 -7.13 -6.88 9.60
N GLY A 97 -8.10 -6.80 8.68
CA GLY A 97 -9.05 -7.88 8.45
C GLY A 97 -8.34 -9.19 8.11
N GLN A 98 -7.34 -9.13 7.23
CA GLN A 98 -6.50 -10.27 6.87
C GLN A 98 -5.63 -10.75 8.05
N TYR A 99 -4.95 -9.81 8.69
CA TYR A 99 -4.02 -10.09 9.79
C TYR A 99 -4.68 -10.82 10.95
N ILE A 100 -5.81 -10.30 11.45
CA ILE A 100 -6.55 -10.91 12.56
C ILE A 100 -7.12 -12.27 12.16
N THR A 101 -7.55 -12.44 10.91
CA THR A 101 -8.05 -13.71 10.40
C THR A 101 -6.97 -14.79 10.39
N LYS A 102 -5.73 -14.43 10.02
CA LYS A 102 -4.60 -15.38 9.98
C LYS A 102 -3.97 -15.64 11.35
N LEU A 103 -4.00 -14.65 12.22
CA LEU A 103 -3.46 -14.73 13.58
C LEU A 103 -4.53 -14.36 14.61
N PRO A 104 -5.44 -15.29 14.97
CA PRO A 104 -6.43 -15.04 16.00
C PRO A 104 -5.76 -14.64 17.31
N GLY A 105 -6.22 -13.53 17.92
CA GLY A 105 -5.66 -12.96 19.14
C GLY A 105 -4.40 -12.09 18.90
N ALA A 106 -4.05 -11.77 17.67
CA ALA A 106 -3.06 -10.75 17.38
C ALA A 106 -3.58 -9.35 17.76
N GLU A 107 -2.70 -8.53 18.32
CA GLU A 107 -3.04 -7.14 18.61
C GLU A 107 -3.01 -6.30 17.32
N PRO A 108 -3.98 -5.37 17.13
CA PRO A 108 -3.97 -4.47 15.99
C PRO A 108 -2.69 -3.63 15.91
N ILE A 109 -2.24 -3.35 14.69
CA ILE A 109 -1.12 -2.43 14.45
C ILE A 109 -1.38 -1.09 15.14
N GLN A 110 -0.38 -0.62 15.87
CA GLN A 110 -0.42 0.68 16.55
C GLN A 110 -0.14 1.81 15.55
N ILE A 111 -1.20 2.42 15.03
CA ILE A 111 -1.12 3.45 13.96
C ILE A 111 -0.31 4.67 14.39
N LYS A 112 -0.61 5.22 15.58
CA LYS A 112 -0.01 6.49 16.04
C LYS A 112 1.52 6.44 16.15
N PRO A 113 2.15 5.42 16.74
CA PRO A 113 3.61 5.31 16.74
C PRO A 113 4.22 5.27 15.34
N ILE A 114 3.59 4.56 14.39
CA ILE A 114 4.08 4.49 13.01
C ILE A 114 3.97 5.85 12.32
N LEU A 115 2.82 6.52 12.41
CA LEU A 115 2.65 7.85 11.83
C LEU A 115 3.65 8.86 12.40
N THR A 116 3.88 8.82 13.71
CA THR A 116 4.85 9.70 14.38
C THR A 116 6.27 9.40 13.89
N ARG A 117 6.67 8.12 13.82
CA ARG A 117 7.99 7.72 13.34
C ARG A 117 8.23 8.13 11.89
N VAL A 118 7.27 7.88 11.01
CA VAL A 118 7.35 8.30 9.61
C VAL A 118 7.44 9.83 9.50
N ALA A 119 6.59 10.57 10.20
CA ALA A 119 6.58 12.03 10.13
C ALA A 119 7.90 12.65 10.64
N SER A 120 8.49 12.09 11.69
CA SER A 120 9.76 12.58 12.26
C SER A 120 10.99 12.18 11.44
N SER A 121 10.87 11.17 10.56
CA SER A 121 11.98 10.64 9.76
C SER A 121 12.00 11.14 8.32
N ILE A 122 11.00 11.87 7.89
CA ILE A 122 10.93 12.44 6.55
C ILE A 122 12.14 13.34 6.30
N GLY A 123 12.85 13.05 5.21
CA GLY A 123 14.05 13.79 4.82
C GLY A 123 15.36 13.26 5.39
N PHE A 124 15.34 12.26 6.26
CA PHE A 124 16.53 11.61 6.77
C PHE A 124 16.89 10.37 5.95
N ASP A 125 18.05 10.38 5.31
CA ASP A 125 18.56 9.24 4.52
C ASP A 125 18.89 7.99 5.36
N THR A 126 18.80 8.10 6.69
CA THR A 126 19.06 7.02 7.66
C THR A 126 17.80 6.30 8.13
N TYR A 127 16.64 6.70 7.66
CA TYR A 127 15.40 6.07 8.07
C TYR A 127 15.31 4.62 7.59
N LEU A 128 14.98 3.71 8.52
CA LEU A 128 14.83 2.28 8.25
C LEU A 128 13.46 1.80 8.71
N ILE A 129 12.74 1.14 7.82
CA ILE A 129 11.51 0.42 8.14
C ILE A 129 11.89 -0.90 8.83
N GLY A 130 11.35 -1.15 10.00
CA GLY A 130 11.67 -2.35 10.78
C GLY A 130 13.15 -2.54 11.07
N ASN A 131 13.94 -1.45 11.11
CA ASN A 131 15.40 -1.46 11.26
C ASN A 131 16.18 -2.24 10.17
N LYS A 132 15.53 -2.59 9.06
CA LYS A 132 16.13 -3.39 7.99
C LYS A 132 16.17 -2.69 6.64
N PHE A 133 15.12 -1.96 6.30
CA PHE A 133 14.92 -1.43 4.96
C PHE A 133 14.95 0.09 4.94
N ASN A 134 15.89 0.67 4.20
CA ASN A 134 15.77 2.08 3.80
C ASN A 134 14.84 2.14 2.58
N PRO A 135 13.62 2.71 2.69
CA PRO A 135 12.64 2.68 1.61
C PRO A 135 13.12 3.42 0.36
N GLU A 136 13.97 4.44 0.50
CA GLU A 136 14.51 5.20 -0.63
C GLU A 136 15.67 4.49 -1.35
N LYS A 137 16.30 3.50 -0.69
CA LYS A 137 17.41 2.71 -1.28
C LYS A 137 16.97 1.35 -1.80
N VAL A 138 15.82 0.84 -1.35
CA VAL A 138 15.31 -0.48 -1.76
C VAL A 138 14.71 -0.43 -3.15
N PHE A 139 13.93 0.61 -3.44
CA PHE A 139 13.33 0.81 -4.75
C PHE A 139 13.35 2.29 -5.13
N ASP A 140 13.86 2.56 -6.33
CA ASP A 140 13.72 3.87 -6.94
C ASP A 140 12.24 4.15 -7.21
N PHE A 141 11.82 5.39 -7.01
CA PHE A 141 10.48 5.85 -7.36
C PHE A 141 10.13 5.63 -8.83
N GLU A 142 11.14 5.59 -9.70
CA GLU A 142 10.93 5.27 -11.11
C GLU A 142 10.41 3.86 -11.32
N LEU A 143 10.74 2.91 -10.45
CA LEU A 143 10.18 1.56 -10.50
C LEU A 143 8.66 1.58 -10.20
N TYR A 144 8.21 2.37 -9.21
CA TYR A 144 6.77 2.53 -8.95
C TYR A 144 6.05 3.17 -10.14
N ARG A 145 6.61 4.24 -10.73
CA ARG A 145 6.04 4.91 -11.90
C ARG A 145 5.97 3.99 -13.11
N SER A 146 7.02 3.26 -13.42
CA SER A 146 7.05 2.35 -14.56
C SER A 146 6.08 1.19 -14.39
N THR A 147 5.99 0.64 -13.18
CA THR A 147 4.99 -0.40 -12.86
C THR A 147 3.58 0.14 -12.95
N TRP A 148 3.32 1.35 -12.44
CA TRP A 148 2.03 2.02 -12.57
C TRP A 148 1.63 2.16 -14.04
N LYS A 149 2.52 2.65 -14.88
CA LYS A 149 2.26 2.81 -16.33
C LYS A 149 1.97 1.46 -17.00
N LYS A 150 2.74 0.41 -16.69
CA LYS A 150 2.54 -0.93 -17.23
C LYS A 150 1.17 -1.53 -16.82
N PHE A 151 0.69 -1.21 -15.63
CA PHE A 151 -0.52 -1.80 -15.07
C PHE A 151 -1.76 -0.92 -15.25
N TYR A 152 -1.62 0.33 -15.68
CA TYR A 152 -2.69 1.33 -15.68
C TYR A 152 -3.93 0.88 -16.45
N ASP A 153 -3.76 0.39 -17.68
CA ASP A 153 -4.89 -0.07 -18.51
C ASP A 153 -5.61 -1.28 -17.89
N THR A 154 -4.85 -2.17 -17.26
CA THR A 154 -5.41 -3.31 -16.52
C THR A 154 -6.19 -2.83 -15.30
N MET A 155 -5.63 -1.89 -14.56
CA MET A 155 -6.26 -1.31 -13.37
C MET A 155 -7.59 -0.61 -13.71
N ILE A 156 -7.64 0.20 -14.77
CA ILE A 156 -8.88 0.87 -15.22
C ILE A 156 -9.98 -0.15 -15.57
N LYS A 157 -9.60 -1.30 -16.10
CA LYS A 157 -10.56 -2.38 -16.42
C LYS A 157 -11.26 -2.92 -15.18
N TYR A 158 -10.57 -2.96 -14.04
CA TYR A 158 -11.05 -3.57 -12.80
C TYR A 158 -11.56 -2.57 -11.77
N CYS A 159 -11.13 -1.31 -11.84
CA CYS A 159 -11.55 -0.24 -10.95
C CYS A 159 -12.60 0.64 -11.62
N SER A 160 -13.68 0.94 -10.91
CA SER A 160 -14.75 1.82 -11.40
C SER A 160 -14.38 3.30 -11.26
N ASN A 161 -13.48 3.62 -10.35
CA ASN A 161 -12.98 4.98 -10.09
C ASN A 161 -11.65 4.93 -9.33
N SER A 162 -11.02 6.08 -9.15
CA SER A 162 -9.70 6.19 -8.51
C SER A 162 -9.67 5.84 -7.02
N ASP A 163 -10.80 5.89 -6.31
CA ASP A 163 -10.84 5.45 -4.89
C ASP A 163 -10.58 3.95 -4.74
N GLU A 164 -10.80 3.18 -5.80
CA GLU A 164 -10.59 1.74 -5.79
C GLU A 164 -9.13 1.34 -6.05
N TRP A 165 -8.28 2.26 -6.51
CA TRP A 165 -6.87 1.97 -6.77
C TRP A 165 -6.11 1.51 -5.51
N PRO A 166 -6.18 2.25 -4.39
CA PRO A 166 -5.55 1.77 -3.14
C PRO A 166 -6.13 0.43 -2.66
N ILE A 167 -7.43 0.20 -2.86
CA ILE A 167 -8.09 -1.05 -2.47
C ILE A 167 -7.52 -2.23 -3.26
N LEU A 168 -7.37 -2.09 -4.59
CA LEU A 168 -6.82 -3.13 -5.45
C LEU A 168 -5.40 -3.55 -5.01
N PHE A 169 -4.51 -2.58 -4.78
CA PHE A 169 -3.15 -2.87 -4.32
C PHE A 169 -3.11 -3.41 -2.88
N SER A 170 -4.03 -2.98 -2.01
CA SER A 170 -4.18 -3.54 -0.67
C SER A 170 -4.59 -5.02 -0.71
N ILE A 171 -5.53 -5.38 -1.57
CA ILE A 171 -5.93 -6.77 -1.80
C ILE A 171 -4.74 -7.57 -2.36
N SER A 172 -3.97 -7.00 -3.28
CA SER A 172 -2.78 -7.67 -3.84
C SER A 172 -1.76 -7.98 -2.75
N LEU A 173 -1.51 -7.04 -1.83
CA LEU A 173 -0.63 -7.27 -0.70
C LEU A 173 -1.16 -8.37 0.23
N THR A 174 -2.46 -8.36 0.54
CA THR A 174 -3.04 -9.40 1.41
C THR A 174 -2.97 -10.77 0.76
N LEU A 175 -3.17 -10.90 -0.54
CA LEU A 175 -2.98 -12.15 -1.28
C LEU A 175 -1.52 -12.64 -1.20
N PHE A 176 -0.55 -11.74 -1.33
CA PHE A 176 0.86 -12.11 -1.19
C PHE A 176 1.20 -12.54 0.24
N LEU A 177 0.74 -11.80 1.24
CA LEU A 177 0.92 -12.14 2.65
C LEU A 177 0.29 -13.51 2.99
N GLU A 178 -0.84 -13.87 2.38
CA GLU A 178 -1.43 -15.20 2.51
C GLU A 178 -0.51 -16.31 2.01
N LEU A 179 0.10 -16.10 0.84
CA LEU A 179 0.99 -17.09 0.25
C LEU A 179 2.23 -17.35 1.11
N ILE A 180 2.78 -16.31 1.72
CA ILE A 180 4.02 -16.42 2.49
C ILE A 180 3.80 -16.73 3.97
N ALA A 181 2.58 -16.54 4.52
CA ALA A 181 2.27 -16.78 5.93
C ALA A 181 2.65 -18.19 6.40
N LEU A 182 2.62 -19.17 5.52
CA LEU A 182 3.01 -20.56 5.82
C LEU A 182 4.51 -20.74 6.09
N PHE A 183 5.34 -19.78 5.62
CA PHE A 183 6.81 -19.86 5.73
C PHE A 183 7.35 -19.04 6.90
N PHE A 184 6.53 -18.22 7.55
CA PHE A 184 6.91 -17.37 8.65
C PHE A 184 6.21 -17.80 9.93
N GLY A 185 6.95 -17.88 11.04
CA GLY A 185 6.35 -18.01 12.35
C GLY A 185 5.57 -16.75 12.73
N ARG A 186 4.77 -16.82 13.81
CA ARG A 186 3.90 -15.73 14.27
C ARG A 186 4.62 -14.37 14.33
N ASN A 187 5.75 -14.31 15.04
CA ASN A 187 6.51 -13.07 15.22
C ASN A 187 7.06 -12.51 13.89
N GLY A 188 7.49 -13.36 12.97
CA GLY A 188 7.93 -12.95 11.64
C GLY A 188 6.79 -12.35 10.82
N TYR A 189 5.61 -12.95 10.90
CA TYR A 189 4.43 -12.43 10.19
C TYR A 189 3.97 -11.08 10.76
N ASP A 190 3.97 -10.92 12.10
CA ASP A 190 3.69 -9.64 12.77
C ASP A 190 4.64 -8.53 12.28
N GLU A 191 5.93 -8.82 12.19
CA GLU A 191 6.94 -7.88 11.68
C GLU A 191 6.67 -7.49 10.23
N LEU A 192 6.37 -8.47 9.36
CA LEU A 192 6.08 -8.21 7.95
C LEU A 192 4.85 -7.31 7.75
N VAL A 193 3.78 -7.54 8.51
CA VAL A 193 2.54 -6.75 8.45
C VAL A 193 2.79 -5.32 8.92
N ASN A 194 3.54 -5.15 10.03
CA ASN A 194 3.93 -3.82 10.52
C ASN A 194 4.80 -3.07 9.51
N ASN A 195 5.81 -3.73 8.94
CA ASN A 195 6.70 -3.16 7.94
C ASN A 195 5.95 -2.75 6.67
N ALA A 196 4.99 -3.57 6.22
CA ALA A 196 4.15 -3.26 5.08
C ALA A 196 3.29 -2.00 5.31
N PHE A 197 2.68 -1.88 6.49
CA PHE A 197 1.90 -0.70 6.84
C PHE A 197 2.77 0.55 6.91
N GLU A 198 3.90 0.49 7.60
CA GLU A 198 4.84 1.60 7.72
C GLU A 198 5.37 2.07 6.37
N ASN A 199 5.73 1.13 5.49
CA ASN A 199 6.22 1.46 4.15
C ASN A 199 5.16 2.13 3.28
N ALA A 200 3.92 1.66 3.30
CA ALA A 200 2.83 2.31 2.57
C ALA A 200 2.60 3.75 3.05
N VAL A 201 2.63 3.97 4.37
CA VAL A 201 2.55 5.32 4.97
C VAL A 201 3.72 6.18 4.50
N TYR A 202 4.96 5.66 4.53
CA TYR A 202 6.15 6.40 4.12
C TYR A 202 6.07 6.79 2.63
N VAL A 203 5.84 5.81 1.75
CA VAL A 203 5.77 6.05 0.30
C VAL A 203 4.62 7.00 -0.06
N SER A 204 3.49 6.94 0.65
CA SER A 204 2.38 7.88 0.44
C SER A 204 2.75 9.34 0.70
N LYS A 205 3.81 9.60 1.45
CA LYS A 205 4.26 10.98 1.77
C LYS A 205 5.27 11.53 0.77
N ILE A 206 6.01 10.70 0.06
CA ILE A 206 7.01 11.19 -0.91
C ILE A 206 6.31 11.68 -2.18
N SER A 207 6.44 12.97 -2.49
CA SER A 207 5.79 13.57 -3.66
C SER A 207 6.30 12.97 -4.97
N GLN A 208 5.37 12.72 -5.87
CA GLN A 208 5.62 12.21 -7.23
C GLN A 208 5.72 13.32 -8.27
N ILE A 209 5.57 14.57 -7.81
CA ILE A 209 5.58 15.78 -8.64
C ILE A 209 7.02 16.25 -8.86
#